data_31fa11f715a34da4a7606489e8bdfb1f
#
_entry.id   31fa11f715a34da4a7606489e8bdfb1f
#
_cell.length_a   1.000
_cell.length_b   1.000
_cell.length_c   1.000
_cell.angle_alpha   90.00
_cell.angle_beta   90.00
_cell.angle_gamma   90.00
#
_symmetry.space_group_name_H-M   'P 1'
#
loop_
_entity.id
_entity.type
_entity.pdbx_description
1 polymer ?
#
loop_
_entity_poly.entity_id
_entity_poly.type
_entity_poly.pdbx_seq_one_letter_code
_entity_poly.pdbx_strand_id
1 'polypeptide(L)'
;MGKILGLDLGTNSIGLAVRNLDDEDLLKNQLEYFTSIIFPSGVGKDKTGEFSYAAQRTKYRSARRLYQSRKYRLWATLKLLIENGYCPLSMENLEKWSKYDKEKGFKREYPIDATEFEQWIRLDFDGDGIADYSSPYQLRAELMNRQFDFNNQVERYKLGRALYHIAQRRGFKSSKGTSITDLKEDKISVSEDDDMSTVLQKSEEQKSSKIKTFMEEHNLSTVGCALYELEKSKERIRSSEYQVVRSQYRDEIKSIFNYQNGIDINSDFCKRILSEKKNEGTIFYKRPLRSQKGLVGKCTLETNKYRSPITHPSFEKFRAWCFINNIRYKE
;
A
#
# COMPACT_ATOMS: atom_id res chain seq x y z
N MET A 1 32.07 50.02 -9.64
CA MET A 1 30.62 49.86 -9.35
C MET A 1 30.24 48.40 -9.39
N GLY A 2 29.82 47.83 -8.25
CA GLY A 2 29.28 46.49 -8.13
C GLY A 2 27.79 46.52 -7.73
N LYS A 3 27.05 45.43 -7.94
CA LYS A 3 25.68 45.27 -7.41
C LYS A 3 25.63 44.11 -6.44
N ILE A 4 25.04 44.31 -5.29
CA ILE A 4 24.73 43.25 -4.34
C ILE A 4 23.25 42.92 -4.43
N LEU A 5 22.95 41.63 -4.54
CA LEU A 5 21.60 41.06 -4.41
C LEU A 5 21.48 40.42 -3.03
N GLY A 6 20.66 41.00 -2.17
CA GLY A 6 20.27 40.42 -0.90
C GLY A 6 18.96 39.64 -1.05
N LEU A 7 18.93 38.43 -0.48
CA LEU A 7 17.72 37.59 -0.41
C LEU A 7 17.45 37.22 1.05
N ASP A 8 16.23 37.49 1.49
CA ASP A 8 15.71 37.00 2.78
C ASP A 8 14.67 35.90 2.52
N LEU A 9 14.97 34.70 2.99
CA LEU A 9 14.14 33.51 2.72
C LEU A 9 13.38 33.12 3.99
N GLY A 10 12.16 33.60 4.10
CA GLY A 10 11.24 33.19 5.16
C GLY A 10 10.45 31.90 4.82
N THR A 11 9.69 31.39 5.77
CA THR A 11 8.82 30.20 5.59
C THR A 11 7.63 30.44 4.68
N ASN A 12 7.23 31.70 4.49
CA ASN A 12 6.09 32.12 3.69
C ASN A 12 6.32 33.43 2.93
N SER A 13 7.58 33.91 2.90
CA SER A 13 7.97 35.10 2.15
C SER A 13 9.37 34.99 1.60
N ILE A 14 9.64 35.73 0.55
CA ILE A 14 10.99 35.98 0.01
C ILE A 14 11.14 37.46 -0.11
N GLY A 15 12.04 38.02 0.69
CA GLY A 15 12.52 39.39 0.52
C GLY A 15 13.65 39.43 -0.50
N LEU A 16 13.65 40.46 -1.34
CA LEU A 16 14.67 40.70 -2.34
C LEU A 16 15.06 42.16 -2.29
N ALA A 17 16.36 42.43 -2.24
CA ALA A 17 16.91 43.78 -2.30
C ALA A 17 18.14 43.84 -3.23
N VAL A 18 18.22 44.85 -4.05
CA VAL A 18 19.38 45.13 -4.93
C VAL A 18 19.97 46.48 -4.50
N ARG A 19 21.23 46.45 -4.17
CA ARG A 19 21.99 47.67 -3.80
C ARG A 19 23.20 47.85 -4.70
N ASN A 20 23.42 49.08 -5.13
CA ASN A 20 24.66 49.45 -5.78
C ASN A 20 25.78 49.61 -4.73
N LEU A 21 26.98 49.17 -5.10
CA LEU A 21 28.19 49.39 -4.36
C LEU A 21 29.13 50.26 -5.16
N ASP A 22 29.52 51.36 -4.58
CA ASP A 22 30.61 52.18 -5.06
C ASP A 22 31.64 52.25 -3.93
N ASP A 23 32.84 51.71 -4.16
CA ASP A 23 33.89 51.65 -3.14
C ASP A 23 34.58 52.99 -2.96
N GLU A 24 34.44 53.89 -3.95
CA GLU A 24 35.09 55.22 -3.92
C GLU A 24 34.15 56.30 -3.36
N ASP A 25 32.82 56.12 -3.52
CA ASP A 25 31.85 57.11 -3.05
C ASP A 25 30.67 56.41 -2.33
N LEU A 26 30.75 56.35 -1.02
CA LEU A 26 29.75 55.74 -0.16
C LEU A 26 28.35 56.38 -0.26
N LEU A 27 28.26 57.63 -0.72
CA LEU A 27 26.98 58.34 -0.91
C LEU A 27 26.21 57.83 -2.12
N LYS A 28 26.90 57.19 -3.06
CA LYS A 28 26.27 56.52 -4.24
C LYS A 28 25.73 55.14 -3.95
N ASN A 29 25.96 54.62 -2.76
CA ASN A 29 25.45 53.32 -2.31
C ASN A 29 23.94 53.38 -2.06
N GLN A 30 23.15 53.27 -3.10
CA GLN A 30 21.71 53.37 -3.04
C GLN A 30 21.02 52.02 -3.21
N LEU A 31 19.88 51.84 -2.52
CA LEU A 31 18.99 50.74 -2.71
C LEU A 31 18.22 50.97 -4.03
N GLU A 32 18.55 50.17 -5.06
CA GLU A 32 17.92 50.30 -6.39
C GLU A 32 16.55 49.68 -6.46
N TYR A 33 16.40 48.53 -5.84
CA TYR A 33 15.18 47.76 -5.90
C TYR A 33 14.99 46.97 -4.62
N PHE A 34 13.75 46.88 -4.19
CA PHE A 34 13.36 45.95 -3.11
C PHE A 34 11.93 45.50 -3.30
N THR A 35 11.66 44.26 -2.93
CA THR A 35 10.31 43.70 -2.96
C THR A 35 10.21 42.51 -1.98
N SER A 36 9.01 42.19 -1.61
CA SER A 36 8.70 41.01 -0.83
C SER A 36 7.61 40.21 -1.52
N ILE A 37 7.85 38.93 -1.79
CA ILE A 37 6.89 38.01 -2.34
C ILE A 37 6.37 37.14 -1.21
N ILE A 38 5.07 37.26 -0.93
CA ILE A 38 4.38 36.47 0.10
C ILE A 38 3.70 35.28 -0.57
N PHE A 39 3.88 34.10 0.01
CA PHE A 39 3.23 32.86 -0.45
C PHE A 39 2.70 32.05 0.74
N PRO A 40 1.70 31.16 0.52
CA PRO A 40 1.15 30.37 1.61
C PRO A 40 2.22 29.51 2.27
N SER A 41 2.24 29.52 3.61
CA SER A 41 3.15 28.69 4.39
C SER A 41 3.07 27.20 3.97
N GLY A 42 4.23 26.54 3.93
CA GLY A 42 4.32 25.08 3.70
C GLY A 42 3.87 24.26 4.91
N VAL A 43 3.58 24.90 6.04
CA VAL A 43 3.14 24.30 7.30
C VAL A 43 1.77 24.80 7.70
N GLY A 44 0.98 23.94 8.33
CA GLY A 44 -0.28 24.25 8.98
C GLY A 44 -0.18 24.06 10.48
N LYS A 45 -1.17 24.57 11.21
CA LYS A 45 -1.31 24.35 12.66
C LYS A 45 -2.61 23.61 12.95
N ASP A 46 -2.55 22.64 13.83
CA ASP A 46 -3.72 21.96 14.41
C ASP A 46 -3.62 21.90 15.94
N LYS A 47 -4.55 21.19 16.58
CA LYS A 47 -4.57 21.03 18.04
C LYS A 47 -3.34 20.30 18.61
N THR A 48 -2.60 19.59 17.78
CA THR A 48 -1.41 18.79 18.16
C THR A 48 -0.11 19.53 17.85
N GLY A 49 -0.16 20.69 17.20
CA GLY A 49 0.98 21.51 16.86
C GLY A 49 1.12 21.81 15.37
N GLU A 50 2.33 22.11 14.93
CA GLU A 50 2.62 22.40 13.54
C GLU A 50 2.80 21.12 12.73
N PHE A 51 2.25 21.06 11.52
CA PHE A 51 2.41 19.95 10.60
C PHE A 51 2.79 20.40 9.20
N SER A 52 3.59 19.60 8.51
CA SER A 52 3.96 19.84 7.12
C SER A 52 2.85 19.44 6.17
N TYR A 53 2.39 20.33 5.31
CA TYR A 53 1.47 19.99 4.21
C TYR A 53 2.06 18.94 3.24
N ALA A 54 3.38 18.90 3.08
CA ALA A 54 4.06 17.88 2.27
C ALA A 54 3.90 16.48 2.90
N ALA A 55 4.08 16.37 4.22
CA ALA A 55 3.86 15.12 4.96
C ALA A 55 2.39 14.68 4.87
N GLN A 56 1.45 15.60 5.04
CA GLN A 56 0.02 15.33 4.93
C GLN A 56 -0.35 14.84 3.51
N ARG A 57 0.14 15.50 2.45
CA ARG A 57 -0.06 15.05 1.06
C ARG A 57 0.53 13.67 0.83
N THR A 58 1.68 13.36 1.41
CA THR A 58 2.32 12.05 1.33
C THR A 58 1.49 10.98 2.03
N LYS A 59 0.94 11.26 3.22
CA LYS A 59 0.01 10.38 3.94
C LYS A 59 -1.22 10.04 3.08
N TYR A 60 -1.90 11.04 2.52
CA TYR A 60 -3.06 10.82 1.67
C TYR A 60 -2.72 10.09 0.36
N ARG A 61 -1.55 10.36 -0.24
CA ARG A 61 -1.08 9.64 -1.42
C ARG A 61 -0.85 8.16 -1.11
N SER A 62 -0.21 7.86 0.01
CA SER A 62 0.05 6.48 0.45
C SER A 62 -1.25 5.73 0.71
N ALA A 63 -2.22 6.34 1.39
CA ALA A 63 -3.54 5.77 1.61
C ALA A 63 -4.25 5.45 0.28
N ARG A 64 -4.33 6.42 -0.65
CA ARG A 64 -4.94 6.18 -1.97
C ARG A 64 -4.26 5.03 -2.73
N ARG A 65 -2.93 4.95 -2.69
CA ARG A 65 -2.16 3.85 -3.31
C ARG A 65 -2.51 2.50 -2.70
N LEU A 66 -2.62 2.43 -1.39
CA LEU A 66 -2.98 1.22 -0.65
C LEU A 66 -4.38 0.74 -1.06
N TYR A 67 -5.38 1.62 -1.00
CA TYR A 67 -6.76 1.29 -1.37
C TYR A 67 -6.87 0.86 -2.84
N GLN A 68 -6.23 1.58 -3.75
CA GLN A 68 -6.24 1.24 -5.18
C GLN A 68 -5.58 -0.12 -5.43
N SER A 69 -4.41 -0.37 -4.84
CA SER A 69 -3.70 -1.64 -4.99
C SER A 69 -4.52 -2.81 -4.42
N ARG A 70 -5.20 -2.60 -3.27
CA ARG A 70 -6.11 -3.58 -2.70
C ARG A 70 -7.29 -3.87 -3.63
N LYS A 71 -7.94 -2.83 -4.12
CA LYS A 71 -9.09 -2.98 -5.03
C LYS A 71 -8.74 -3.79 -6.28
N TYR A 72 -7.66 -3.45 -6.97
CA TYR A 72 -7.24 -4.15 -8.18
C TYR A 72 -6.83 -5.60 -7.91
N ARG A 73 -6.25 -5.88 -6.76
CA ARG A 73 -5.97 -7.27 -6.36
C ARG A 73 -7.25 -8.06 -6.19
N LEU A 74 -8.18 -7.56 -5.40
CA LEU A 74 -9.46 -8.23 -5.15
C LEU A 74 -10.26 -8.43 -6.42
N TRP A 75 -10.31 -7.42 -7.28
CA TRP A 75 -10.97 -7.50 -8.58
C TRP A 75 -10.35 -8.60 -9.47
N ALA A 76 -9.03 -8.64 -9.58
CA ALA A 76 -8.36 -9.66 -10.39
C ALA A 76 -8.49 -11.07 -9.80
N THR A 77 -8.54 -11.19 -8.48
CA THR A 77 -8.79 -12.47 -7.81
C THR A 77 -10.23 -12.95 -8.08
N LEU A 78 -11.22 -12.07 -7.90
CA LEU A 78 -12.62 -12.42 -8.21
C LEU A 78 -12.77 -12.82 -9.68
N LYS A 79 -12.16 -12.07 -10.61
CA LYS A 79 -12.19 -12.41 -12.03
C LYS A 79 -11.69 -13.83 -12.28
N LEU A 80 -10.54 -14.19 -11.71
CA LEU A 80 -9.97 -15.53 -11.88
C LEU A 80 -10.85 -16.61 -11.23
N LEU A 81 -11.44 -16.33 -10.05
CA LEU A 81 -12.35 -17.26 -9.37
C LEU A 81 -13.64 -17.50 -10.17
N ILE A 82 -14.21 -16.46 -10.77
CA ILE A 82 -15.40 -16.54 -11.61
C ILE A 82 -15.11 -17.37 -12.87
N GLU A 83 -14.01 -17.05 -13.57
CA GLU A 83 -13.58 -17.75 -14.80
C GLU A 83 -13.41 -19.27 -14.59
N ASN A 84 -13.09 -19.68 -13.36
CA ASN A 84 -12.87 -21.08 -13.00
C ASN A 84 -13.99 -21.70 -12.16
N GLY A 85 -15.11 -21.00 -11.95
CA GLY A 85 -16.28 -21.53 -11.23
C GLY A 85 -16.10 -21.64 -9.71
N TYR A 86 -15.23 -20.84 -9.09
CA TYR A 86 -15.00 -20.81 -7.65
C TYR A 86 -15.70 -19.63 -6.94
N CYS A 87 -16.50 -18.85 -7.66
CA CYS A 87 -17.24 -17.70 -7.10
C CYS A 87 -18.62 -17.60 -7.78
N PRO A 88 -19.70 -17.38 -7.04
CA PRO A 88 -21.06 -17.29 -7.60
C PRO A 88 -21.33 -15.97 -8.32
N LEU A 89 -20.43 -14.98 -8.24
CA LEU A 89 -20.60 -13.68 -8.86
C LEU A 89 -20.50 -13.77 -10.39
N SER A 90 -21.38 -13.08 -11.12
CA SER A 90 -21.30 -12.96 -12.57
C SER A 90 -20.21 -11.98 -13.01
N MET A 91 -19.65 -12.22 -14.22
CA MET A 91 -18.67 -11.30 -14.80
C MET A 91 -19.24 -9.90 -15.03
N GLU A 92 -20.53 -9.80 -15.39
CA GLU A 92 -21.21 -8.53 -15.59
C GLU A 92 -21.25 -7.69 -14.29
N ASN A 93 -21.61 -8.32 -13.17
CA ASN A 93 -21.62 -7.64 -11.86
C ASN A 93 -20.21 -7.26 -11.40
N LEU A 94 -19.20 -8.08 -11.69
CA LEU A 94 -17.82 -7.74 -11.43
C LEU A 94 -17.36 -6.52 -12.24
N GLU A 95 -17.76 -6.40 -13.51
CA GLU A 95 -17.43 -5.25 -14.35
C GLU A 95 -18.07 -3.95 -13.86
N LYS A 96 -19.30 -3.99 -13.32
CA LYS A 96 -19.94 -2.83 -12.69
C LYS A 96 -19.03 -2.24 -11.58
N TRP A 97 -18.36 -3.08 -10.83
CA TRP A 97 -17.40 -2.62 -9.81
C TRP A 97 -16.15 -1.97 -10.41
N SER A 98 -15.72 -2.34 -11.61
CA SER A 98 -14.56 -1.74 -12.27
C SER A 98 -14.89 -0.41 -12.96
N LYS A 99 -16.12 -0.26 -13.47
CA LYS A 99 -16.55 0.90 -14.25
C LYS A 99 -16.75 2.12 -13.35
N TYR A 100 -16.37 3.28 -13.87
CA TYR A 100 -16.69 4.57 -13.28
C TYR A 100 -18.11 4.96 -13.72
N ASP A 101 -18.98 5.19 -12.77
CA ASP A 101 -20.30 5.76 -13.04
C ASP A 101 -20.26 7.27 -12.81
N LYS A 102 -20.51 8.04 -13.85
CA LYS A 102 -20.46 9.48 -13.81
C LYS A 102 -21.65 10.09 -13.04
N GLU A 103 -22.80 9.43 -13.05
CA GLU A 103 -24.00 9.88 -12.34
C GLU A 103 -23.87 9.67 -10.84
N LYS A 104 -23.24 8.57 -10.43
CA LYS A 104 -22.93 8.23 -9.03
C LYS A 104 -21.64 8.89 -8.53
N GLY A 105 -20.98 9.71 -9.33
CA GLY A 105 -19.73 10.36 -9.01
C GLY A 105 -18.54 9.41 -9.04
N PHE A 106 -17.56 9.58 -8.13
CA PHE A 106 -16.32 8.79 -8.10
C PHE A 106 -16.42 7.46 -7.35
N LYS A 107 -17.61 7.11 -6.84
CA LYS A 107 -17.81 5.85 -6.11
C LYS A 107 -18.08 4.73 -7.11
N ARG A 108 -17.28 3.68 -7.00
CA ARG A 108 -17.48 2.40 -7.69
C ARG A 108 -18.04 1.44 -6.65
N GLU A 109 -19.20 0.91 -6.91
CA GLU A 109 -19.89 0.03 -5.97
C GLU A 109 -19.24 -1.35 -5.95
N TYR A 110 -19.05 -1.88 -4.75
CA TYR A 110 -18.72 -3.27 -4.55
C TYR A 110 -19.99 -4.07 -4.83
N PRO A 111 -19.93 -5.26 -5.49
CA PRO A 111 -21.12 -6.00 -5.91
C PRO A 111 -21.84 -6.67 -4.73
N ILE A 112 -22.32 -5.85 -3.79
CA ILE A 112 -23.01 -6.31 -2.58
C ILE A 112 -24.47 -6.70 -2.88
N ASP A 113 -25.05 -6.14 -3.94
CA ASP A 113 -26.46 -6.35 -4.30
C ASP A 113 -26.72 -7.69 -5.01
N ALA A 114 -25.69 -8.48 -5.26
CA ALA A 114 -25.84 -9.84 -5.77
C ALA A 114 -26.05 -10.80 -4.59
N THR A 115 -27.28 -11.27 -4.39
CA THR A 115 -27.68 -12.11 -3.23
C THR A 115 -26.76 -13.29 -3.00
N GLU A 116 -26.47 -14.08 -4.04
CA GLU A 116 -25.60 -15.25 -3.94
C GLU A 116 -24.15 -14.87 -3.56
N PHE A 117 -23.67 -13.72 -4.06
CA PHE A 117 -22.34 -13.23 -3.70
C PHE A 117 -22.29 -12.71 -2.26
N GLU A 118 -23.37 -12.10 -1.77
CA GLU A 118 -23.47 -11.67 -0.38
C GLU A 118 -23.49 -12.87 0.57
N GLN A 119 -24.28 -13.89 0.29
CA GLN A 119 -24.28 -15.17 1.02
C GLN A 119 -22.89 -15.80 1.05
N TRP A 120 -22.23 -15.90 -0.10
CA TRP A 120 -20.86 -16.42 -0.19
C TRP A 120 -19.86 -15.59 0.66
N ILE A 121 -19.99 -14.26 0.69
CA ILE A 121 -19.16 -13.41 1.57
C ILE A 121 -19.44 -13.67 3.04
N ARG A 122 -20.71 -13.91 3.42
CA ARG A 122 -21.14 -14.21 4.79
C ARG A 122 -20.86 -15.65 5.23
N LEU A 123 -20.34 -16.50 4.32
CA LEU A 123 -20.08 -17.92 4.55
C LEU A 123 -21.35 -18.78 4.70
N ASP A 124 -22.43 -18.31 4.15
CA ASP A 124 -23.71 -19.01 4.01
C ASP A 124 -23.72 -19.64 2.61
N PHE A 125 -23.41 -20.93 2.53
CA PHE A 125 -23.25 -21.63 1.25
C PHE A 125 -24.48 -22.45 0.85
N ASP A 126 -25.40 -22.72 1.78
CA ASP A 126 -26.66 -23.39 1.52
C ASP A 126 -27.84 -22.42 1.34
N GLY A 127 -27.64 -21.14 1.70
CA GLY A 127 -28.61 -20.07 1.49
C GLY A 127 -29.73 -20.01 2.52
N ASP A 128 -29.55 -20.62 3.67
CA ASP A 128 -30.55 -20.63 4.76
C ASP A 128 -30.55 -19.33 5.60
N GLY A 129 -29.60 -18.43 5.35
CA GLY A 129 -29.41 -17.16 6.06
C GLY A 129 -28.51 -17.26 7.27
N ILE A 130 -28.01 -18.44 7.61
CA ILE A 130 -27.10 -18.70 8.71
C ILE A 130 -25.73 -19.02 8.14
N ALA A 131 -24.67 -18.50 8.76
CA ALA A 131 -23.33 -18.81 8.29
C ALA A 131 -22.90 -20.23 8.68
N ASP A 132 -22.49 -21.04 7.70
CA ASP A 132 -21.95 -22.39 7.89
C ASP A 132 -20.64 -22.41 8.73
N TYR A 133 -19.94 -21.29 8.75
CA TYR A 133 -18.65 -21.13 9.43
C TYR A 133 -18.66 -19.88 10.28
N SER A 134 -18.13 -19.98 11.49
CA SER A 134 -17.99 -18.83 12.41
C SER A 134 -17.07 -17.75 11.84
N SER A 135 -16.10 -18.14 11.01
CA SER A 135 -15.17 -17.22 10.39
C SER A 135 -14.50 -17.81 9.13
N PRO A 136 -13.93 -16.97 8.27
CA PRO A 136 -13.10 -17.47 7.18
C PRO A 136 -11.83 -18.21 7.63
N TYR A 137 -11.41 -18.08 8.88
CA TYR A 137 -10.26 -18.83 9.43
C TYR A 137 -10.67 -20.28 9.68
N GLN A 138 -11.88 -20.52 10.21
CA GLN A 138 -12.42 -21.86 10.37
C GLN A 138 -12.47 -22.59 9.02
N LEU A 139 -13.01 -21.96 7.99
CA LEU A 139 -13.05 -22.53 6.63
C LEU A 139 -11.64 -22.87 6.10
N ARG A 140 -10.65 -22.01 6.32
CA ARG A 140 -9.27 -22.24 5.91
C ARG A 140 -8.63 -23.41 6.66
N ALA A 141 -8.92 -23.56 7.95
CA ALA A 141 -8.46 -24.69 8.75
C ALA A 141 -9.12 -26.00 8.28
N GLU A 142 -10.42 -25.98 7.95
CA GLU A 142 -11.11 -27.16 7.45
C GLU A 142 -10.55 -27.65 6.11
N LEU A 143 -10.14 -26.75 5.22
CA LEU A 143 -9.46 -27.10 3.95
C LEU A 143 -8.13 -27.84 4.16
N MET A 144 -7.57 -27.86 5.36
CA MET A 144 -6.37 -28.62 5.74
C MET A 144 -6.68 -29.88 6.53
N ASN A 145 -7.92 -30.06 6.98
CA ASN A 145 -8.33 -31.19 7.83
C ASN A 145 -9.25 -32.18 7.13
N ARG A 146 -9.89 -31.76 6.04
CA ARG A 146 -10.86 -32.58 5.29
C ARG A 146 -10.60 -32.49 3.78
N GLN A 147 -10.82 -33.58 3.07
CA GLN A 147 -10.87 -33.57 1.61
C GLN A 147 -12.19 -33.01 1.13
N PHE A 148 -12.16 -32.16 0.13
CA PHE A 148 -13.30 -31.54 -0.51
C PHE A 148 -13.55 -32.21 -1.88
N ASP A 149 -14.81 -32.39 -2.23
CA ASP A 149 -15.20 -32.86 -3.56
C ASP A 149 -15.42 -31.64 -4.49
N PHE A 150 -14.44 -31.36 -5.32
CA PHE A 150 -14.52 -30.23 -6.26
C PHE A 150 -15.39 -30.50 -7.50
N ASN A 151 -16.08 -31.67 -7.60
CA ASN A 151 -17.21 -31.85 -8.49
C ASN A 151 -18.47 -31.16 -7.94
N ASN A 152 -18.55 -31.00 -6.61
CA ASN A 152 -19.61 -30.24 -5.96
C ASN A 152 -19.33 -28.72 -6.05
N GLN A 153 -20.29 -27.99 -6.62
CA GLN A 153 -20.18 -26.55 -6.82
C GLN A 153 -20.04 -25.77 -5.49
N VAL A 154 -20.74 -26.21 -4.45
CA VAL A 154 -20.68 -25.58 -3.12
C VAL A 154 -19.27 -25.71 -2.54
N GLU A 155 -18.62 -26.85 -2.65
CA GLU A 155 -17.26 -27.06 -2.16
C GLU A 155 -16.22 -26.27 -2.96
N ARG A 156 -16.45 -26.09 -4.26
CA ARG A 156 -15.67 -25.13 -5.07
C ARG A 156 -15.82 -23.69 -4.55
N TYR A 157 -17.03 -23.27 -4.22
CA TYR A 157 -17.29 -21.95 -3.66
C TYR A 157 -16.60 -21.74 -2.30
N LYS A 158 -16.53 -22.77 -1.45
CA LYS A 158 -15.80 -22.75 -0.20
C LYS A 158 -14.30 -22.48 -0.41
N LEU A 159 -13.66 -23.21 -1.33
CA LEU A 159 -12.25 -22.95 -1.68
C LEU A 159 -12.06 -21.53 -2.22
N GLY A 160 -12.92 -21.10 -3.14
CA GLY A 160 -12.87 -19.73 -3.68
C GLY A 160 -12.97 -18.65 -2.60
N ARG A 161 -13.84 -18.87 -1.60
CA ARG A 161 -14.02 -17.96 -0.47
C ARG A 161 -12.78 -17.87 0.42
N ALA A 162 -12.14 -19.00 0.69
CA ALA A 162 -10.88 -19.06 1.43
C ALA A 162 -9.76 -18.30 0.70
N LEU A 163 -9.58 -18.54 -0.61
CA LEU A 163 -8.61 -17.85 -1.46
C LEU A 163 -8.89 -16.33 -1.52
N TYR A 164 -10.15 -15.94 -1.62
CA TYR A 164 -10.53 -14.52 -1.60
C TYR A 164 -10.24 -13.86 -0.25
N HIS A 165 -10.46 -14.56 0.86
CA HIS A 165 -10.09 -14.07 2.19
C HIS A 165 -8.58 -13.86 2.30
N ILE A 166 -7.75 -14.80 1.82
CA ILE A 166 -6.31 -14.63 1.75
C ILE A 166 -5.95 -13.41 0.87
N ALA A 167 -6.61 -13.23 -0.26
CA ALA A 167 -6.41 -12.06 -1.11
C ALA A 167 -6.72 -10.73 -0.38
N GLN A 168 -7.73 -10.70 0.49
CA GLN A 168 -8.05 -9.54 1.31
C GLN A 168 -6.93 -9.21 2.31
N ARG A 169 -6.24 -10.22 2.82
CA ARG A 169 -5.19 -10.12 3.85
C ARG A 169 -3.79 -10.03 3.27
N ARG A 170 -3.42 -10.88 2.34
CA ARG A 170 -2.17 -10.97 1.59
C ARG A 170 -0.86 -10.95 2.39
N GLY A 171 -0.88 -10.60 3.65
CA GLY A 171 0.31 -10.49 4.50
C GLY A 171 1.17 -9.24 4.25
N PHE A 172 2.09 -9.03 5.17
CA PHE A 172 3.08 -7.98 5.11
C PHE A 172 4.19 -8.34 4.10
N LYS A 173 4.69 -7.36 3.38
CA LYS A 173 5.96 -7.44 2.64
C LYS A 173 6.67 -6.13 2.87
N SER A 174 7.92 -6.18 3.32
CA SER A 174 8.76 -4.99 3.39
C SER A 174 8.84 -4.37 2.00
N SER A 175 8.63 -3.07 1.92
CA SER A 175 8.66 -2.37 0.63
C SER A 175 10.11 -2.19 0.18
N LYS A 176 10.39 -2.40 -1.10
CA LYS A 176 11.58 -1.81 -1.73
C LYS A 176 11.51 -0.30 -1.50
N GLY A 177 12.40 0.26 -0.72
CA GLY A 177 12.40 1.68 -0.36
C GLY A 177 12.38 1.98 1.14
N THR A 178 12.26 0.95 1.98
CA THR A 178 12.60 1.10 3.41
C THR A 178 14.10 1.30 3.51
N SER A 179 14.55 2.40 4.07
CA SER A 179 15.99 2.64 4.27
C SER A 179 16.54 1.68 5.33
N ILE A 180 17.84 1.40 5.27
CA ILE A 180 18.51 0.62 6.34
C ILE A 180 18.33 1.32 7.70
N THR A 181 18.26 2.65 7.71
CA THR A 181 18.00 3.45 8.92
C THR A 181 16.63 3.15 9.53
N ASP A 182 15.57 3.11 8.72
CA ASP A 182 14.22 2.79 9.19
C ASP A 182 14.13 1.36 9.75
N LEU A 183 14.91 0.42 9.19
CA LEU A 183 14.96 -0.97 9.67
C LEU A 183 15.73 -1.09 10.99
N LYS A 184 16.76 -0.26 11.21
CA LYS A 184 17.50 -0.20 12.47
C LYS A 184 16.63 0.34 13.62
N GLU A 185 15.73 1.29 13.34
CA GLU A 185 14.75 1.79 14.31
C GLU A 185 13.77 0.71 14.78
N ASP A 186 13.47 -0.28 13.92
CA ASP A 186 12.65 -1.46 14.25
C ASP A 186 13.40 -2.51 15.12
N LYS A 187 14.58 -2.19 15.66
CA LYS A 187 15.45 -3.06 16.50
C LYS A 187 15.94 -4.34 15.79
N ILE A 188 16.11 -4.28 14.49
CA ILE A 188 16.67 -5.38 13.70
C ILE A 188 18.20 -5.29 13.77
N SER A 189 18.87 -6.39 14.12
CA SER A 189 20.32 -6.45 14.05
C SER A 189 20.79 -6.49 12.60
N VAL A 190 21.33 -5.38 12.14
CA VAL A 190 21.89 -5.25 10.78
C VAL A 190 23.39 -5.09 10.92
N SER A 191 24.18 -5.99 10.31
CA SER A 191 25.63 -5.80 10.18
C SER A 191 25.96 -4.85 9.04
N GLU A 192 27.13 -4.25 9.06
CA GLU A 192 27.56 -3.32 7.99
C GLU A 192 27.73 -4.02 6.64
N ASP A 193 27.95 -5.33 6.64
CA ASP A 193 28.13 -6.15 5.44
C ASP A 193 26.81 -6.72 4.87
N ASP A 194 25.68 -6.51 5.56
CA ASP A 194 24.40 -7.01 5.10
C ASP A 194 23.89 -6.21 3.87
N ASP A 195 23.63 -6.92 2.78
CA ASP A 195 22.93 -6.32 1.66
C ASP A 195 21.43 -6.07 1.97
N MET A 196 20.78 -5.24 1.16
CA MET A 196 19.36 -4.87 1.37
C MET A 196 18.43 -6.10 1.33
N SER A 197 18.77 -7.15 0.60
CA SER A 197 17.93 -8.36 0.49
C SER A 197 17.96 -9.16 1.77
N THR A 198 19.13 -9.31 2.37
CA THR A 198 19.34 -9.99 3.65
C THR A 198 18.67 -9.25 4.80
N VAL A 199 18.81 -7.94 4.84
CA VAL A 199 18.14 -7.10 5.86
C VAL A 199 16.61 -7.22 5.78
N LEU A 200 16.06 -7.21 4.57
CA LEU A 200 14.62 -7.38 4.36
C LEU A 200 14.12 -8.77 4.77
N GLN A 201 14.93 -9.81 4.53
CA GLN A 201 14.62 -11.18 4.96
C GLN A 201 14.62 -11.30 6.48
N LYS A 202 15.66 -10.80 7.16
CA LYS A 202 15.74 -10.75 8.63
C LYS A 202 14.52 -10.03 9.23
N SER A 203 14.09 -8.91 8.63
CA SER A 203 12.90 -8.18 9.06
C SER A 203 11.61 -9.00 8.90
N GLU A 204 11.45 -9.73 7.80
CA GLU A 204 10.28 -10.59 7.59
C GLU A 204 10.28 -11.76 8.58
N GLU A 205 11.44 -12.38 8.83
CA GLU A 205 11.60 -13.46 9.79
C GLU A 205 11.27 -13.03 11.21
N GLN A 206 11.78 -11.88 11.64
CA GLN A 206 11.50 -11.34 12.97
C GLN A 206 10.01 -11.04 13.17
N LYS A 207 9.35 -10.43 12.17
CA LYS A 207 7.91 -10.09 12.24
C LYS A 207 7.01 -11.32 12.19
N SER A 208 7.47 -12.42 11.62
CA SER A 208 6.73 -13.68 11.54
C SER A 208 7.07 -14.67 12.66
N SER A 209 8.05 -14.38 13.53
CA SER A 209 8.56 -15.35 14.50
C SER A 209 7.49 -15.86 15.47
N LYS A 210 6.72 -14.98 16.09
CA LYS A 210 5.71 -15.38 17.09
C LYS A 210 4.64 -16.32 16.53
N ILE A 211 4.15 -16.08 15.31
CA ILE A 211 3.18 -16.99 14.72
C ILE A 211 3.80 -18.31 14.29
N LYS A 212 5.08 -18.32 13.91
CA LYS A 212 5.81 -19.57 13.63
C LYS A 212 5.98 -20.39 14.91
N THR A 213 6.44 -19.77 16.01
CA THR A 213 6.56 -20.44 17.31
C THR A 213 5.20 -21.00 17.75
N PHE A 214 4.12 -20.22 17.64
CA PHE A 214 2.77 -20.70 17.96
C PHE A 214 2.37 -21.92 17.11
N MET A 215 2.70 -21.91 15.81
CA MET A 215 2.42 -23.05 14.92
C MET A 215 3.21 -24.30 15.33
N GLU A 216 4.47 -24.14 15.72
CA GLU A 216 5.33 -25.23 16.15
C GLU A 216 4.85 -25.82 17.50
N GLU A 217 4.55 -24.98 18.48
CA GLU A 217 4.05 -25.39 19.82
C GLU A 217 2.73 -26.16 19.73
N HIS A 218 1.85 -25.82 18.80
CA HIS A 218 0.52 -26.43 18.63
C HIS A 218 0.47 -27.44 17.47
N ASN A 219 1.60 -27.75 16.83
CA ASN A 219 1.70 -28.65 15.70
C ASN A 219 0.72 -28.32 14.56
N LEU A 220 0.65 -27.05 14.19
CA LEU A 220 -0.29 -26.55 13.19
C LEU A 220 0.37 -26.44 11.81
N SER A 221 -0.28 -26.98 10.79
CA SER A 221 0.28 -27.10 9.44
C SER A 221 0.32 -25.78 8.66
N THR A 222 -0.60 -24.87 8.92
CA THR A 222 -0.73 -23.60 8.17
C THR A 222 -1.09 -22.43 9.07
N VAL A 223 -0.82 -21.22 8.56
CA VAL A 223 -1.22 -19.97 9.23
C VAL A 223 -2.73 -19.86 9.39
N GLY A 224 -3.51 -20.43 8.46
CA GLY A 224 -4.97 -20.48 8.59
C GLY A 224 -5.41 -21.24 9.81
N CYS A 225 -4.83 -22.41 10.08
CA CYS A 225 -5.06 -23.20 11.28
C CYS A 225 -4.65 -22.42 12.55
N ALA A 226 -3.47 -21.80 12.54
CA ALA A 226 -2.99 -21.03 13.68
C ALA A 226 -3.90 -19.85 14.03
N LEU A 227 -4.34 -19.10 13.02
CA LEU A 227 -5.26 -17.96 13.24
C LEU A 227 -6.65 -18.42 13.71
N TYR A 228 -7.10 -19.62 13.34
CA TYR A 228 -8.34 -20.18 13.84
C TYR A 228 -8.22 -20.62 15.31
N GLU A 229 -7.12 -21.24 15.71
CA GLU A 229 -6.88 -21.58 17.12
C GLU A 229 -6.78 -20.31 18.00
N LEU A 230 -6.10 -19.27 17.54
CA LEU A 230 -6.10 -17.96 18.22
C LEU A 230 -7.50 -17.35 18.33
N GLU A 231 -8.35 -17.55 17.30
CA GLU A 231 -9.75 -17.07 17.35
C GLU A 231 -10.57 -17.82 18.39
N LYS A 232 -10.41 -19.15 18.50
CA LYS A 232 -11.08 -19.97 19.52
C LYS A 232 -10.69 -19.57 20.95
N SER A 233 -9.41 -19.27 21.16
CA SER A 233 -8.92 -18.78 22.45
C SER A 233 -9.31 -17.34 22.76
N LYS A 234 -10.10 -16.69 21.89
CA LYS A 234 -10.53 -15.29 22.00
C LYS A 234 -9.39 -14.29 22.02
N GLU A 235 -8.22 -14.70 21.55
CA GLU A 235 -7.09 -13.80 21.39
C GLU A 235 -7.30 -12.81 20.23
N ARG A 236 -6.66 -11.66 20.34
CA ARG A 236 -6.74 -10.64 19.28
C ARG A 236 -5.91 -11.04 18.07
N ILE A 237 -6.53 -11.70 17.10
CA ILE A 237 -5.90 -12.18 15.85
C ILE A 237 -5.16 -11.05 15.10
N ARG A 238 -5.63 -9.80 15.19
CA ARG A 238 -5.01 -8.64 14.54
C ARG A 238 -4.21 -7.81 15.55
N SER A 239 -3.20 -8.42 16.11
CA SER A 239 -2.26 -7.73 16.98
C SER A 239 -0.93 -7.49 16.25
N SER A 240 -0.09 -6.61 16.79
CA SER A 240 1.31 -6.49 16.35
C SER A 240 2.12 -7.75 16.67
N GLU A 241 1.60 -8.63 17.51
CA GLU A 241 2.27 -9.83 17.97
C GLU A 241 2.21 -10.97 16.95
N TYR A 242 1.04 -11.20 16.33
CA TYR A 242 0.83 -12.26 15.34
C TYR A 242 0.78 -11.70 13.92
N GLN A 243 1.89 -11.13 13.47
CA GLN A 243 1.99 -10.62 12.10
C GLN A 243 2.29 -11.74 11.12
N VAL A 244 1.44 -11.88 10.12
CA VAL A 244 1.61 -12.84 9.04
C VAL A 244 2.28 -12.18 7.85
N VAL A 245 3.38 -12.76 7.39
CA VAL A 245 4.08 -12.31 6.18
C VAL A 245 3.51 -12.97 4.93
N ARG A 246 3.85 -12.39 3.78
CA ARG A 246 3.29 -12.81 2.49
C ARG A 246 3.69 -14.24 2.08
N SER A 247 4.92 -14.65 2.40
CA SER A 247 5.41 -16.01 2.16
C SER A 247 4.52 -17.04 2.86
N GLN A 248 4.19 -16.83 4.14
CA GLN A 248 3.34 -17.74 4.92
C GLN A 248 1.95 -17.94 4.30
N TYR A 249 1.31 -16.88 3.79
CA TYR A 249 0.05 -17.03 3.06
C TYR A 249 0.21 -17.75 1.73
N ARG A 250 1.35 -17.59 1.05
CA ARG A 250 1.62 -18.33 -0.17
C ARG A 250 1.88 -19.80 0.10
N ASP A 251 2.59 -20.10 1.17
CA ASP A 251 2.88 -21.48 1.60
C ASP A 251 1.58 -22.17 2.06
N GLU A 252 0.70 -21.47 2.77
CA GLU A 252 -0.64 -21.98 3.10
C GLU A 252 -1.44 -22.36 1.85
N ILE A 253 -1.50 -21.48 0.84
CA ILE A 253 -2.21 -21.82 -0.42
C ILE A 253 -1.61 -23.05 -1.09
N LYS A 254 -0.27 -23.15 -1.12
CA LYS A 254 0.40 -24.33 -1.66
C LYS A 254 0.05 -25.59 -0.87
N SER A 255 0.04 -25.52 0.46
CA SER A 255 -0.34 -26.64 1.33
C SER A 255 -1.77 -27.07 1.08
N ILE A 256 -2.73 -26.13 0.96
CA ILE A 256 -4.12 -26.43 0.60
C ILE A 256 -4.19 -27.13 -0.76
N PHE A 257 -3.53 -26.60 -1.80
CA PHE A 257 -3.55 -27.19 -3.14
C PHE A 257 -2.93 -28.60 -3.18
N ASN A 258 -1.88 -28.84 -2.41
CA ASN A 258 -1.24 -30.16 -2.31
C ASN A 258 -2.06 -31.16 -1.48
N TYR A 259 -2.77 -30.68 -0.46
CA TYR A 259 -3.58 -31.54 0.41
C TYR A 259 -4.87 -32.01 -0.27
N GLN A 260 -5.47 -31.15 -1.11
CA GLN A 260 -6.76 -31.41 -1.75
C GLN A 260 -6.61 -32.21 -3.06
N ASN A 261 -7.16 -33.44 -3.10
CA ASN A 261 -6.97 -34.38 -4.22
C ASN A 261 -7.58 -33.92 -5.55
N GLY A 262 -8.50 -33.01 -5.59
CA GLY A 262 -9.17 -32.56 -6.83
C GLY A 262 -8.52 -31.32 -7.49
N ILE A 263 -7.34 -30.89 -7.04
CA ILE A 263 -6.68 -29.68 -7.53
C ILE A 263 -5.35 -30.04 -8.21
N ASP A 264 -5.24 -29.73 -9.50
CA ASP A 264 -3.95 -29.77 -10.18
C ASP A 264 -3.15 -28.47 -9.91
N ILE A 265 -2.09 -28.61 -9.11
CA ILE A 265 -1.20 -27.48 -8.76
C ILE A 265 -0.50 -26.89 -9.99
N ASN A 266 -0.36 -27.65 -11.07
CA ASN A 266 0.24 -27.20 -12.31
C ASN A 266 -0.75 -26.51 -13.25
N SER A 267 -2.04 -26.46 -12.90
CA SER A 267 -3.05 -25.73 -13.66
C SER A 267 -2.73 -24.23 -13.79
N ASP A 268 -3.24 -23.60 -14.86
CA ASP A 268 -3.11 -22.15 -15.04
C ASP A 268 -3.73 -21.38 -13.86
N PHE A 269 -4.83 -21.88 -13.33
CA PHE A 269 -5.48 -21.31 -12.15
C PHE A 269 -4.54 -21.24 -10.94
N CYS A 270 -3.92 -22.37 -10.55
CA CYS A 270 -3.01 -22.41 -9.40
C CYS A 270 -1.75 -21.57 -9.64
N LYS A 271 -1.19 -21.62 -10.84
CA LYS A 271 -0.05 -20.78 -11.22
C LYS A 271 -0.38 -19.30 -11.09
N ARG A 272 -1.52 -18.84 -11.57
CA ARG A 272 -1.94 -17.43 -11.48
C ARG A 272 -2.25 -16.99 -10.05
N ILE A 273 -2.78 -17.86 -9.20
CA ILE A 273 -3.00 -17.56 -7.77
C ILE A 273 -1.66 -17.32 -7.07
N LEU A 274 -0.66 -18.17 -7.33
CA LEU A 274 0.64 -18.16 -6.63
C LEU A 274 1.68 -17.21 -7.23
N SER A 275 1.49 -16.77 -8.50
CA SER A 275 2.47 -15.98 -9.23
C SER A 275 2.62 -14.55 -8.69
N GLU A 276 3.88 -14.09 -8.63
CA GLU A 276 4.23 -12.69 -8.38
C GLU A 276 4.53 -11.92 -9.68
N LYS A 277 4.52 -12.58 -10.82
CA LYS A 277 4.88 -11.99 -12.11
C LYS A 277 3.82 -11.02 -12.63
N LYS A 278 4.28 -10.06 -13.40
CA LYS A 278 3.43 -9.06 -14.06
C LYS A 278 2.50 -9.77 -15.06
N ASN A 279 1.22 -9.34 -15.05
CA ASN A 279 0.13 -9.83 -15.91
C ASN A 279 -0.30 -11.30 -15.70
N GLU A 280 0.38 -12.06 -14.86
CA GLU A 280 0.01 -13.43 -14.50
C GLU A 280 -0.62 -13.49 -13.10
N GLY A 281 0.06 -12.92 -12.13
CA GLY A 281 -0.31 -13.04 -10.72
C GLY A 281 -1.57 -12.27 -10.33
N THR A 282 -2.38 -12.85 -9.46
CA THR A 282 -3.57 -12.20 -8.89
C THR A 282 -3.36 -11.73 -7.46
N ILE A 283 -3.08 -12.63 -6.53
CA ILE A 283 -2.97 -12.32 -5.09
C ILE A 283 -1.64 -11.65 -4.76
N PHE A 284 -0.53 -12.23 -5.19
CA PHE A 284 0.81 -11.83 -4.75
C PHE A 284 1.50 -10.83 -5.66
N TYR A 285 1.01 -10.64 -6.87
CA TYR A 285 1.56 -9.66 -7.79
C TYR A 285 1.46 -8.22 -7.27
N LYS A 286 2.59 -7.50 -7.29
CA LYS A 286 2.65 -6.07 -6.96
C LYS A 286 2.30 -5.24 -8.20
N ARG A 287 1.07 -4.76 -8.26
CA ARG A 287 0.60 -3.93 -9.37
C ARG A 287 1.31 -2.58 -9.41
N PRO A 288 1.67 -2.11 -10.62
CA PRO A 288 2.27 -0.78 -10.78
C PRO A 288 1.28 0.30 -10.32
N LEU A 289 1.84 1.43 -9.93
CA LEU A 289 1.03 2.58 -9.57
C LEU A 289 0.39 3.17 -10.85
N ARG A 290 -0.88 3.52 -10.74
CA ARG A 290 -1.54 4.27 -11.80
C ARG A 290 -0.88 5.64 -11.95
N SER A 291 -0.69 6.08 -13.19
CA SER A 291 -0.26 7.45 -13.47
C SER A 291 -1.22 8.46 -12.82
N GLN A 292 -0.65 9.42 -12.11
CA GLN A 292 -1.41 10.49 -11.46
C GLN A 292 -1.27 11.82 -12.23
N LYS A 293 -0.89 11.78 -13.50
CA LYS A 293 -0.74 12.98 -14.35
C LYS A 293 -2.01 13.86 -14.34
N GLY A 294 -3.19 13.24 -14.35
CA GLY A 294 -4.46 13.98 -14.28
C GLY A 294 -4.74 14.69 -12.96
N LEU A 295 -3.95 14.43 -11.90
CA LEU A 295 -4.05 15.11 -10.61
C LEU A 295 -3.07 16.27 -10.46
N VAL A 296 -2.22 16.51 -11.47
CA VAL A 296 -1.29 17.65 -11.47
C VAL A 296 -2.10 18.92 -11.66
N GLY A 297 -2.06 19.81 -10.67
CA GLY A 297 -2.77 21.10 -10.74
C GLY A 297 -2.12 22.05 -11.76
N LYS A 298 -2.92 23.01 -12.21
CA LYS A 298 -2.44 24.10 -13.04
C LYS A 298 -1.53 25.04 -12.27
N CYS A 299 -0.62 25.70 -12.98
CA CYS A 299 0.22 26.75 -12.43
C CYS A 299 -0.67 27.94 -12.01
N THR A 300 -0.36 28.56 -10.88
CA THR A 300 -1.11 29.74 -10.41
C THR A 300 -0.71 31.03 -11.15
N LEU A 301 0.51 31.06 -11.70
CA LEU A 301 1.02 32.20 -12.48
C LEU A 301 0.70 32.07 -13.98
N GLU A 302 0.86 30.86 -14.53
CA GLU A 302 0.55 30.54 -15.92
C GLU A 302 -0.56 29.50 -15.96
N THR A 303 -1.80 29.93 -15.91
CA THR A 303 -3.01 29.10 -15.73
C THR A 303 -3.23 28.08 -16.85
N ASN A 304 -2.66 28.30 -18.03
CA ASN A 304 -2.70 27.37 -19.16
C ASN A 304 -1.69 26.22 -19.03
N LYS A 305 -0.67 26.33 -18.16
CA LYS A 305 0.36 25.33 -17.96
C LYS A 305 0.14 24.52 -16.68
N TYR A 306 0.68 23.31 -16.65
CA TYR A 306 0.71 22.47 -15.43
C TYR A 306 1.87 22.88 -14.52
N ARG A 307 1.71 22.67 -13.24
CA ARG A 307 2.80 22.84 -12.26
C ARG A 307 3.98 21.94 -12.61
N SER A 308 5.19 22.48 -12.47
CA SER A 308 6.43 21.72 -12.64
C SER A 308 6.52 20.59 -11.58
N PRO A 309 7.04 19.40 -11.96
CA PRO A 309 7.32 18.36 -10.99
C PRO A 309 8.48 18.78 -10.07
N ILE A 310 8.45 18.32 -8.82
CA ILE A 310 9.50 18.57 -7.84
C ILE A 310 10.89 18.04 -8.27
N THR A 311 10.90 17.06 -9.16
CA THR A 311 12.11 16.45 -9.76
C THR A 311 12.60 17.19 -11.01
N HIS A 312 12.02 18.34 -11.34
CA HIS A 312 12.50 19.13 -12.48
C HIS A 312 13.90 19.69 -12.17
N PRO A 313 14.88 19.55 -13.07
CA PRO A 313 16.27 19.94 -12.80
C PRO A 313 16.44 21.38 -12.30
N SER A 314 15.69 22.31 -12.88
CA SER A 314 15.73 23.73 -12.44
C SER A 314 15.18 23.89 -11.01
N PHE A 315 14.17 23.12 -10.61
CA PHE A 315 13.63 23.15 -9.25
C PHE A 315 14.59 22.50 -8.27
N GLU A 316 15.23 21.40 -8.62
CA GLU A 316 16.25 20.76 -7.76
C GLU A 316 17.45 21.69 -7.58
N LYS A 317 17.92 22.33 -8.66
CA LYS A 317 18.98 23.33 -8.59
C LYS A 317 18.60 24.50 -7.66
N PHE A 318 17.41 25.05 -7.80
CA PHE A 318 16.88 26.09 -6.92
C PHE A 318 16.87 25.64 -5.44
N ARG A 319 16.36 24.43 -5.17
CA ARG A 319 16.38 23.86 -3.81
C ARG A 319 17.80 23.72 -3.25
N ALA A 320 18.73 23.21 -4.08
CA ALA A 320 20.12 23.07 -3.65
C ALA A 320 20.73 24.43 -3.24
N TRP A 321 20.49 25.48 -4.02
CA TRP A 321 20.92 26.83 -3.66
C TRP A 321 20.25 27.34 -2.40
N CYS A 322 18.96 27.07 -2.19
CA CYS A 322 18.30 27.42 -0.93
C CYS A 322 18.95 26.75 0.29
N PHE A 323 19.37 25.48 0.17
CA PHE A 323 20.08 24.79 1.24
C PHE A 323 21.47 25.39 1.48
N ILE A 324 22.24 25.61 0.41
CA ILE A 324 23.60 26.19 0.50
C ILE A 324 23.54 27.56 1.19
N ASN A 325 22.62 28.43 0.81
CA ASN A 325 22.48 29.76 1.38
C ASN A 325 22.00 29.78 2.84
N ASN A 326 21.44 28.66 3.32
CA ASN A 326 21.02 28.53 4.73
C ASN A 326 22.06 27.85 5.62
N ILE A 327 23.22 27.42 5.08
CA ILE A 327 24.30 26.83 5.87
C ILE A 327 24.97 27.96 6.66
N ARG A 328 24.92 27.83 7.97
CA ARG A 328 25.67 28.72 8.92
C ARG A 328 26.72 27.86 9.58
N TYR A 329 27.94 28.29 9.58
CA TYR A 329 28.99 27.71 10.41
C TYR A 329 29.30 28.69 11.57
N LYS A 330 29.60 28.14 12.72
CA LYS A 330 30.14 28.89 13.84
C LYS A 330 31.64 28.96 13.63
N GLU A 331 32.19 30.17 13.70
CA GLU A 331 33.63 30.37 13.89
C GLU A 331 34.03 29.94 15.29
#